data_57783ba2ea8beca5db014efc5e2a3fd7
#
_entry.id   57783ba2ea8beca5db014efc5e2a3fd7
#
_cell.length_a   1.000
_cell.length_b   1.000
_cell.length_c   1.000
_cell.angle_alpha   90.00
_cell.angle_beta   90.00
_cell.angle_gamma   90.00
#
_symmetry.space_group_name_H-M   'P 1'
#
loop_
_entity.id
_entity.type
_entity.pdbx_description
1 polymer ?
#
loop_
_entity_poly.entity_id
_entity_poly.type
_entity_poly.pdbx_seq_one_letter_code
_entity_poly.pdbx_strand_id
1 'polypeptide(L)'
;AFVTVDYKGEPVTDMTFFSDFCRKFREDKELRQNCRTSDAMGSIQAAVTKKTHIYFCPCGLIEMAIPIVVEGNYLGGFLGGQFRCEDAPETVRQIEPTVETERFRRLREESRQRFEELPVYSYEKILDMANLVSLVITQLSENRANQYYQEDMLKKRIKKIQETNQKHLKEKAELEVRFHELEAQSNPYSYLNMLIALQNLGTVEQAERTTELADLFISHVKYGIADKGTFVHFAGELEYVEQYLKFQKIRLGSQFNY
;
A
#
# COMPACT_ATOMS: atom_id res chain seq x y z
N ALA A 1 -27.89 14.00 -18.81
CA ALA A 1 -28.17 13.51 -17.45
C ALA A 1 -27.33 12.28 -17.16
N PHE A 2 -26.91 12.11 -15.92
CA PHE A 2 -26.17 10.90 -15.51
C PHE A 2 -26.33 10.62 -14.00
N VAL A 3 -26.18 9.33 -13.65
CA VAL A 3 -26.20 8.84 -12.26
C VAL A 3 -25.47 7.50 -12.21
N THR A 4 -24.84 7.20 -11.07
CA THR A 4 -24.35 5.85 -10.79
C THR A 4 -25.37 5.14 -9.91
N VAL A 5 -25.67 3.89 -10.23
CA VAL A 5 -26.62 3.07 -9.49
C VAL A 5 -25.98 1.78 -9.01
N ASP A 6 -26.50 1.23 -7.93
CA ASP A 6 -26.15 -0.10 -7.46
C ASP A 6 -26.82 -1.21 -8.32
N TYR A 7 -26.61 -2.46 -7.94
CA TYR A 7 -27.22 -3.63 -8.63
C TYR A 7 -28.74 -3.70 -8.55
N LYS A 8 -29.38 -2.88 -7.71
CA LYS A 8 -30.84 -2.77 -7.58
C LYS A 8 -31.42 -1.57 -8.34
N GLY A 9 -30.57 -0.75 -8.96
CA GLY A 9 -30.96 0.48 -9.61
C GLY A 9 -31.16 1.66 -8.65
N GLU A 10 -30.70 1.51 -7.39
CA GLU A 10 -30.73 2.61 -6.44
C GLU A 10 -29.57 3.58 -6.72
N PRO A 11 -29.83 4.90 -6.75
CA PRO A 11 -28.81 5.90 -6.94
C PRO A 11 -27.75 5.87 -5.82
N VAL A 12 -26.47 5.74 -6.22
CA VAL A 12 -25.30 5.81 -5.33
C VAL A 12 -24.67 7.21 -5.35
N THR A 13 -24.85 7.93 -6.47
CA THR A 13 -24.43 9.33 -6.63
C THR A 13 -25.62 10.24 -6.82
N ASP A 14 -25.41 11.54 -6.69
CA ASP A 14 -26.42 12.53 -7.02
C ASP A 14 -26.84 12.41 -8.50
N MET A 15 -28.13 12.61 -8.75
CA MET A 15 -28.69 12.68 -10.10
C MET A 15 -28.34 14.02 -10.75
N THR A 16 -27.38 14.02 -11.65
CA THR A 16 -26.82 15.22 -12.23
C THR A 16 -27.46 15.52 -13.59
N PHE A 17 -27.90 16.77 -13.79
CA PHE A 17 -28.55 17.29 -15.01
C PHE A 17 -29.83 16.56 -15.41
N PHE A 18 -30.55 15.97 -14.45
CA PHE A 18 -31.81 15.30 -14.71
C PHE A 18 -32.86 16.32 -15.16
N SER A 19 -33.60 15.96 -16.22
CA SER A 19 -34.69 16.76 -16.72
C SER A 19 -35.87 16.80 -15.75
N ASP A 20 -36.68 17.87 -15.81
CA ASP A 20 -37.90 17.99 -15.01
C ASP A 20 -38.93 16.89 -15.34
N PHE A 21 -38.92 16.39 -16.58
CA PHE A 21 -39.68 15.21 -16.97
C PHE A 21 -39.30 14.01 -16.10
N CYS A 22 -38.03 13.64 -16.06
CA CYS A 22 -37.58 12.47 -15.30
C CYS A 22 -37.68 12.67 -13.79
N ARG A 23 -37.46 13.89 -13.27
CA ARG A 23 -37.62 14.21 -11.85
C ARG A 23 -39.04 13.90 -11.37
N LYS A 24 -40.07 14.30 -12.12
CA LYS A 24 -41.47 14.03 -11.78
C LYS A 24 -41.77 12.54 -11.60
N PHE A 25 -41.26 11.67 -12.48
CA PHE A 25 -41.46 10.22 -12.35
C PHE A 25 -40.70 9.63 -11.17
N ARG A 26 -39.51 10.17 -10.86
CA ARG A 26 -38.69 9.69 -9.75
C ARG A 26 -39.10 10.24 -8.38
N GLU A 27 -39.83 11.34 -8.30
CA GLU A 27 -40.43 11.87 -7.08
C GLU A 27 -41.63 11.05 -6.62
N ASP A 28 -42.39 10.50 -7.55
CA ASP A 28 -43.50 9.63 -7.25
C ASP A 28 -43.03 8.26 -6.74
N LYS A 29 -43.50 7.87 -5.54
CA LYS A 29 -43.04 6.64 -4.87
C LYS A 29 -43.33 5.36 -5.64
N GLU A 30 -44.46 5.29 -6.34
CA GLU A 30 -44.89 4.13 -7.12
C GLU A 30 -44.14 4.10 -8.47
N LEU A 31 -44.15 5.22 -9.18
CA LEU A 31 -43.61 5.31 -10.52
C LEU A 31 -42.08 5.26 -10.56
N ARG A 32 -41.42 5.69 -9.48
CA ARG A 32 -39.97 5.56 -9.29
C ARG A 32 -39.51 4.13 -9.46
N GLN A 33 -40.33 3.15 -9.09
CA GLN A 33 -39.98 1.74 -9.23
C GLN A 33 -39.73 1.35 -10.69
N ASN A 34 -40.48 1.90 -11.65
CA ASN A 34 -40.25 1.68 -13.08
C ASN A 34 -38.85 2.18 -13.50
N CYS A 35 -38.46 3.38 -13.05
CA CYS A 35 -37.13 3.92 -13.32
C CYS A 35 -36.02 3.04 -12.72
N ARG A 36 -36.14 2.67 -11.44
CA ARG A 36 -35.14 1.83 -10.77
C ARG A 36 -34.97 0.46 -11.40
N THR A 37 -36.10 -0.19 -11.73
CA THR A 37 -36.05 -1.48 -12.40
C THR A 37 -35.40 -1.36 -13.78
N SER A 38 -35.74 -0.32 -14.54
CA SER A 38 -35.10 -0.04 -15.83
C SER A 38 -33.59 0.19 -15.69
N ASP A 39 -33.20 1.01 -14.71
CA ASP A 39 -31.80 1.31 -14.39
C ASP A 39 -31.01 0.02 -14.04
N ALA A 40 -31.59 -0.83 -13.18
CA ALA A 40 -31.01 -2.12 -12.81
C ALA A 40 -30.89 -3.07 -14.00
N MET A 41 -31.97 -3.24 -14.76
CA MET A 41 -32.00 -4.15 -15.93
C MET A 41 -30.99 -3.73 -17.01
N GLY A 42 -30.92 -2.43 -17.33
CA GLY A 42 -29.95 -1.87 -18.27
C GLY A 42 -28.51 -2.12 -17.83
N SER A 43 -28.23 -1.86 -16.55
CA SER A 43 -26.90 -2.03 -15.97
C SER A 43 -26.48 -3.51 -15.87
N ILE A 44 -27.39 -4.42 -15.49
CA ILE A 44 -27.13 -5.86 -15.44
C ILE A 44 -26.87 -6.40 -16.85
N GLN A 45 -27.68 -5.99 -17.83
CA GLN A 45 -27.47 -6.40 -19.21
C GLN A 45 -26.11 -5.94 -19.76
N ALA A 46 -25.71 -4.71 -19.43
CA ALA A 46 -24.38 -4.20 -19.75
C ALA A 46 -23.27 -5.05 -19.09
N ALA A 47 -23.45 -5.44 -17.83
CA ALA A 47 -22.49 -6.27 -17.11
C ALA A 47 -22.36 -7.69 -17.70
N VAL A 48 -23.48 -8.31 -18.05
CA VAL A 48 -23.52 -9.64 -18.68
C VAL A 48 -22.82 -9.64 -20.04
N THR A 49 -23.09 -8.62 -20.86
CA THR A 49 -22.49 -8.51 -22.19
C THR A 49 -21.06 -7.94 -22.15
N LYS A 50 -20.64 -7.38 -21.03
CA LYS A 50 -19.38 -6.63 -20.87
C LYS A 50 -19.23 -5.48 -21.87
N LYS A 51 -20.34 -4.88 -22.26
CA LYS A 51 -20.43 -3.77 -23.22
C LYS A 51 -21.44 -2.76 -22.73
N THR A 52 -21.32 -1.52 -23.19
CA THR A 52 -22.36 -0.52 -23.01
C THR A 52 -23.68 -1.05 -23.57
N HIS A 53 -24.77 -0.96 -22.79
CA HIS A 53 -26.09 -1.31 -23.19
C HIS A 53 -26.91 -0.05 -23.43
N ILE A 54 -27.44 0.11 -24.67
CA ILE A 54 -28.30 1.22 -25.06
C ILE A 54 -29.71 0.68 -25.19
N TYR A 55 -30.68 1.35 -24.57
CA TYR A 55 -32.05 0.89 -24.49
C TYR A 55 -33.01 2.08 -24.33
N PHE A 56 -34.31 1.86 -24.58
CA PHE A 56 -35.34 2.80 -24.22
C PHE A 56 -35.87 2.50 -22.83
N CYS A 57 -35.97 3.53 -21.97
CA CYS A 57 -36.62 3.41 -20.66
C CYS A 57 -38.14 3.25 -20.81
N PRO A 58 -38.88 2.90 -19.74
CA PRO A 58 -40.33 2.75 -19.79
C PRO A 58 -41.09 3.99 -20.29
N CYS A 59 -40.49 5.17 -20.14
CA CYS A 59 -41.09 6.42 -20.63
C CYS A 59 -40.74 6.74 -22.11
N GLY A 60 -39.92 5.93 -22.77
CA GLY A 60 -39.56 6.09 -24.20
C GLY A 60 -38.35 7.00 -24.45
N LEU A 61 -37.57 7.30 -23.40
CA LEU A 61 -36.29 8.00 -23.54
C LEU A 61 -35.17 6.99 -23.71
N ILE A 62 -34.22 7.31 -24.60
CA ILE A 62 -33.04 6.47 -24.79
C ILE A 62 -32.02 6.72 -23.67
N GLU A 63 -31.50 5.65 -23.14
CA GLU A 63 -30.51 5.61 -22.06
C GLU A 63 -29.36 4.69 -22.44
N MET A 64 -28.22 4.91 -21.85
CA MET A 64 -27.02 4.06 -21.93
C MET A 64 -26.60 3.63 -20.53
N ALA A 65 -26.36 2.33 -20.38
CA ALA A 65 -25.82 1.77 -19.16
C ALA A 65 -24.40 1.26 -19.41
N ILE A 66 -23.46 1.67 -18.57
CA ILE A 66 -22.07 1.25 -18.62
C ILE A 66 -21.79 0.50 -17.32
N PRO A 67 -21.35 -0.75 -17.36
CA PRO A 67 -21.15 -1.54 -16.16
C PRO A 67 -19.89 -1.07 -15.42
N ILE A 68 -19.97 -0.96 -14.10
CA ILE A 68 -18.83 -0.74 -13.23
C ILE A 68 -18.41 -2.10 -12.68
N VAL A 69 -17.32 -2.63 -13.23
CA VAL A 69 -16.77 -3.92 -12.85
C VAL A 69 -15.35 -3.73 -12.32
N VAL A 70 -15.09 -4.20 -11.11
CA VAL A 70 -13.78 -4.14 -10.45
C VAL A 70 -13.35 -5.55 -10.09
N GLU A 71 -12.20 -6.00 -10.61
CA GLU A 71 -11.66 -7.35 -10.38
C GLU A 71 -12.68 -8.48 -10.69
N GLY A 72 -13.47 -8.28 -11.73
CA GLY A 72 -14.49 -9.24 -12.13
C GLY A 72 -15.81 -9.17 -11.35
N ASN A 73 -15.89 -8.32 -10.32
CA ASN A 73 -17.09 -8.13 -9.53
C ASN A 73 -17.91 -6.96 -10.07
N TYR A 74 -19.17 -7.20 -10.37
CA TYR A 74 -20.12 -6.16 -10.76
C TYR A 74 -20.55 -5.37 -9.52
N LEU A 75 -20.28 -4.08 -9.50
CA LEU A 75 -20.61 -3.18 -8.38
C LEU A 75 -21.86 -2.37 -8.65
N GLY A 76 -22.19 -2.11 -9.90
CA GLY A 76 -23.31 -1.28 -10.32
C GLY A 76 -23.13 -0.76 -11.74
N GLY A 77 -23.88 0.24 -12.11
CA GLY A 77 -23.84 0.83 -13.44
C GLY A 77 -23.76 2.36 -13.41
N PHE A 78 -23.03 2.91 -14.38
CA PHE A 78 -23.13 4.31 -14.72
C PHE A 78 -24.20 4.45 -15.81
N LEU A 79 -25.18 5.29 -15.55
CA LEU A 79 -26.29 5.56 -16.45
C LEU A 79 -26.18 6.97 -17.02
N GLY A 80 -26.36 7.09 -18.31
CA GLY A 80 -26.44 8.35 -18.99
C GLY A 80 -27.60 8.34 -19.97
N GLY A 81 -28.20 9.52 -20.23
CA GLY A 81 -29.31 9.53 -21.19
C GLY A 81 -30.26 10.69 -20.99
N GLN A 82 -31.56 10.36 -21.04
CA GLN A 82 -32.71 11.24 -21.09
C GLN A 82 -32.77 12.05 -22.38
N PHE A 83 -32.48 11.37 -23.50
CA PHE A 83 -32.56 11.91 -24.85
C PHE A 83 -33.76 11.29 -25.59
N ARG A 84 -34.27 12.02 -26.59
CA ARG A 84 -35.11 11.47 -27.62
C ARG A 84 -34.24 10.98 -28.75
N CYS A 85 -34.62 9.85 -29.35
CA CYS A 85 -33.95 9.29 -30.51
C CYS A 85 -35.01 8.74 -31.45
N GLU A 86 -35.02 9.15 -32.72
CA GLU A 86 -36.05 8.81 -33.72
C GLU A 86 -35.52 7.82 -34.76
N ASP A 87 -34.21 7.67 -34.85
CA ASP A 87 -33.49 6.81 -35.83
C ASP A 87 -32.80 5.60 -35.18
N ALA A 88 -33.22 5.23 -33.95
CA ALA A 88 -32.67 4.06 -33.30
C ALA A 88 -33.01 2.77 -34.06
N PRO A 89 -32.04 1.84 -34.22
CA PRO A 89 -32.30 0.57 -34.89
C PRO A 89 -33.25 -0.32 -34.06
N GLU A 90 -34.00 -1.22 -34.73
CA GLU A 90 -34.93 -2.14 -34.06
C GLU A 90 -34.30 -3.05 -32.97
N THR A 91 -32.99 -3.18 -33.00
CA THR A 91 -32.24 -3.92 -31.97
C THR A 91 -32.21 -3.20 -30.61
N VAL A 92 -32.44 -1.88 -30.60
CA VAL A 92 -32.57 -1.08 -29.35
C VAL A 92 -33.97 -1.24 -28.82
N ARG A 93 -34.13 -2.10 -27.82
CA ARG A 93 -35.44 -2.43 -27.28
C ARG A 93 -35.82 -1.49 -26.13
N GLN A 94 -37.11 -1.36 -25.92
CA GLN A 94 -37.66 -0.69 -24.76
C GLN A 94 -37.74 -1.68 -23.60
N ILE A 95 -37.35 -1.20 -22.40
CA ILE A 95 -37.61 -1.91 -21.15
C ILE A 95 -39.06 -1.57 -20.77
N GLU A 96 -39.90 -2.61 -20.71
CA GLU A 96 -41.30 -2.44 -20.32
C GLU A 96 -41.45 -1.97 -18.87
N PRO A 97 -42.50 -1.15 -18.58
CA PRO A 97 -42.75 -0.73 -17.19
C PRO A 97 -43.15 -1.94 -16.35
N THR A 98 -42.53 -2.06 -15.19
CA THR A 98 -42.87 -3.10 -14.19
C THR A 98 -44.26 -2.84 -13.58
N VAL A 99 -44.63 -1.57 -13.46
CA VAL A 99 -45.91 -1.11 -12.94
C VAL A 99 -46.57 -0.19 -13.98
N GLU A 100 -47.51 -0.72 -14.70
CA GLU A 100 -48.30 0.06 -15.68
C GLU A 100 -49.67 0.37 -15.11
N THR A 101 -49.73 1.43 -14.28
CA THR A 101 -51.01 1.91 -13.66
C THR A 101 -51.64 3.01 -14.51
N GLU A 102 -52.91 3.26 -14.27
CA GLU A 102 -53.61 4.45 -14.80
C GLU A 102 -52.87 5.74 -14.47
N ARG A 103 -52.28 5.79 -13.27
CA ARG A 103 -51.43 6.91 -12.82
C ARG A 103 -50.20 7.12 -13.69
N PHE A 104 -49.54 6.03 -14.12
CA PHE A 104 -48.37 6.10 -15.02
C PHE A 104 -48.76 6.69 -16.37
N ARG A 105 -49.85 6.19 -16.97
CA ARG A 105 -50.38 6.69 -18.25
C ARG A 105 -50.73 8.14 -18.16
N ARG A 106 -51.47 8.52 -17.12
CA ARG A 106 -51.89 9.89 -16.87
C ARG A 106 -50.72 10.85 -16.70
N LEU A 107 -49.72 10.53 -15.86
CA LEU A 107 -48.55 11.37 -15.68
C LEU A 107 -47.74 11.49 -17.00
N ARG A 108 -47.66 10.42 -17.78
CA ARG A 108 -47.01 10.45 -19.08
C ARG A 108 -47.68 11.42 -20.04
N GLU A 109 -48.99 11.42 -20.08
CA GLU A 109 -49.77 12.35 -20.92
C GLU A 109 -49.65 13.80 -20.41
N GLU A 110 -49.80 14.03 -19.11
CA GLU A 110 -49.61 15.35 -18.51
C GLU A 110 -48.19 15.91 -18.69
N SER A 111 -47.24 15.08 -18.90
CA SER A 111 -45.83 15.44 -19.08
C SER A 111 -45.40 15.44 -20.57
N ARG A 112 -46.31 15.24 -21.50
CA ARG A 112 -46.01 15.13 -22.94
C ARG A 112 -45.25 16.33 -23.48
N GLN A 113 -45.66 17.56 -23.15
CA GLN A 113 -44.97 18.74 -23.57
C GLN A 113 -43.51 18.76 -23.11
N ARG A 114 -43.23 18.42 -21.81
CA ARG A 114 -41.85 18.34 -21.27
C ARG A 114 -41.04 17.23 -21.98
N PHE A 115 -41.69 16.14 -22.37
CA PHE A 115 -41.02 15.09 -23.16
C PHE A 115 -40.62 15.62 -24.54
N GLU A 116 -41.49 16.38 -25.19
CA GLU A 116 -41.23 16.95 -26.54
C GLU A 116 -40.14 18.03 -26.52
N GLU A 117 -39.93 18.71 -25.38
CA GLU A 117 -38.89 19.70 -25.17
C GLU A 117 -37.51 19.07 -24.93
N LEU A 118 -37.43 17.75 -24.71
CA LEU A 118 -36.12 17.08 -24.49
C LEU A 118 -35.29 17.05 -25.76
N PRO A 119 -33.95 17.11 -25.63
CA PRO A 119 -33.06 17.10 -26.79
C PRO A 119 -33.20 15.81 -27.59
N VAL A 120 -33.23 15.95 -28.92
CA VAL A 120 -33.21 14.84 -29.89
C VAL A 120 -31.80 14.67 -30.39
N TYR A 121 -31.29 13.45 -30.32
CA TYR A 121 -29.98 13.09 -30.88
C TYR A 121 -30.13 11.87 -31.82
N SER A 122 -29.32 11.83 -32.88
CA SER A 122 -29.21 10.63 -33.72
C SER A 122 -28.59 9.47 -32.92
N TYR A 123 -28.95 8.27 -33.27
CA TYR A 123 -28.42 7.06 -32.63
C TYR A 123 -26.90 6.98 -32.73
N GLU A 124 -26.31 7.37 -33.88
CA GLU A 124 -24.86 7.43 -34.05
C GLU A 124 -24.20 8.31 -33.02
N LYS A 125 -24.71 9.53 -32.78
CA LYS A 125 -24.18 10.44 -31.77
C LYS A 125 -24.29 9.91 -30.33
N ILE A 126 -25.40 9.21 -30.03
CA ILE A 126 -25.61 8.56 -28.76
C ILE A 126 -24.58 7.44 -28.55
N LEU A 127 -24.33 6.64 -29.60
CA LEU A 127 -23.35 5.56 -29.60
C LEU A 127 -21.93 6.10 -29.36
N ASP A 128 -21.56 7.19 -30.04
CA ASP A 128 -20.26 7.82 -29.86
C ASP A 128 -20.07 8.36 -28.43
N MET A 129 -21.09 9.02 -27.89
CA MET A 129 -21.08 9.47 -26.48
C MET A 129 -20.96 8.29 -25.53
N ALA A 130 -21.72 7.20 -25.77
CA ALA A 130 -21.68 6.00 -24.97
C ALA A 130 -20.30 5.32 -24.98
N ASN A 131 -19.66 5.25 -26.14
CA ASN A 131 -18.32 4.69 -26.31
C ASN A 131 -17.27 5.54 -25.57
N LEU A 132 -17.33 6.86 -25.70
CA LEU A 132 -16.42 7.77 -25.02
C LEU A 132 -16.55 7.66 -23.49
N VAL A 133 -17.79 7.72 -22.98
CA VAL A 133 -18.04 7.62 -21.54
C VAL A 133 -17.65 6.24 -21.01
N SER A 134 -17.93 5.18 -21.77
CA SER A 134 -17.51 3.82 -21.41
C SER A 134 -16.00 3.69 -21.26
N LEU A 135 -15.22 4.28 -22.17
CA LEU A 135 -13.78 4.31 -22.07
C LEU A 135 -13.31 5.00 -20.78
N VAL A 136 -13.88 6.16 -20.46
CA VAL A 136 -13.53 6.91 -19.24
C VAL A 136 -13.90 6.13 -17.98
N ILE A 137 -15.12 5.58 -17.90
CA ILE A 137 -15.57 4.83 -16.73
C ILE A 137 -14.72 3.58 -16.52
N THR A 138 -14.42 2.83 -17.59
CA THR A 138 -13.56 1.64 -17.50
C THR A 138 -12.17 2.00 -17.00
N GLN A 139 -11.53 3.01 -17.56
CA GLN A 139 -10.20 3.47 -17.13
C GLN A 139 -10.19 3.95 -15.68
N LEU A 140 -11.20 4.70 -15.26
CA LEU A 140 -11.31 5.15 -13.86
C LEU A 140 -11.49 3.98 -12.91
N SER A 141 -12.31 3.00 -13.26
CA SER A 141 -12.58 1.81 -12.45
C SER A 141 -11.32 0.95 -12.28
N GLU A 142 -10.60 0.70 -13.38
CA GLU A 142 -9.34 -0.07 -13.36
C GLU A 142 -8.24 0.64 -12.59
N ASN A 143 -8.06 1.94 -12.80
CA ASN A 143 -7.04 2.72 -12.10
C ASN A 143 -7.29 2.76 -10.59
N ARG A 144 -8.53 2.93 -10.16
CA ARG A 144 -8.90 2.92 -8.73
C ARG A 144 -8.70 1.56 -8.09
N ALA A 145 -9.06 0.48 -8.78
CA ALA A 145 -8.82 -0.88 -8.32
C ALA A 145 -7.32 -1.13 -8.11
N ASN A 146 -6.50 -0.77 -9.10
CA ASN A 146 -5.05 -0.91 -9.03
C ASN A 146 -4.43 -0.09 -7.89
N GLN A 147 -4.87 1.17 -7.69
CA GLN A 147 -4.42 2.00 -6.58
C GLN A 147 -4.76 1.39 -5.23
N TYR A 148 -6.01 0.94 -5.04
CA TYR A 148 -6.44 0.31 -3.80
C TYR A 148 -5.63 -0.96 -3.49
N TYR A 149 -5.41 -1.80 -4.49
CA TYR A 149 -4.59 -3.00 -4.36
C TYR A 149 -3.15 -2.68 -3.95
N GLN A 150 -2.53 -1.69 -4.61
CA GLN A 150 -1.18 -1.24 -4.28
C GLN A 150 -1.08 -0.67 -2.86
N GLU A 151 -2.06 0.12 -2.43
CA GLU A 151 -2.12 0.66 -1.07
C GLU A 151 -2.25 -0.45 -0.01
N ASP A 152 -3.10 -1.44 -0.24
CA ASP A 152 -3.27 -2.59 0.68
C ASP A 152 -1.99 -3.42 0.78
N MET A 153 -1.37 -3.72 -0.37
CA MET A 153 -0.09 -4.42 -0.41
C MET A 153 1.03 -3.64 0.29
N LEU A 154 1.06 -2.33 0.12
CA LEU A 154 2.03 -1.46 0.78
C LEU A 154 1.82 -1.45 2.29
N LYS A 155 0.58 -1.32 2.77
CA LYS A 155 0.23 -1.40 4.19
C LYS A 155 0.68 -2.72 4.82
N LYS A 156 0.43 -3.84 4.14
CA LYS A 156 0.88 -5.17 4.58
C LYS A 156 2.41 -5.28 4.64
N ARG A 157 3.12 -4.73 3.66
CA ARG A 157 4.60 -4.67 3.67
C ARG A 157 5.14 -3.83 4.82
N ILE A 158 4.59 -2.63 5.03
CA ILE A 158 5.00 -1.75 6.12
C ILE A 158 4.83 -2.45 7.47
N LYS A 159 3.68 -3.09 7.70
CA LYS A 159 3.44 -3.85 8.93
C LYS A 159 4.48 -4.94 9.15
N LYS A 160 4.77 -5.73 8.11
CA LYS A 160 5.79 -6.80 8.20
C LYS A 160 7.19 -6.26 8.49
N ILE A 161 7.57 -5.13 7.86
CA ILE A 161 8.86 -4.47 8.13
C ILE A 161 8.93 -3.96 9.57
N GLN A 162 7.85 -3.37 10.09
CA GLN A 162 7.79 -2.90 11.47
C GLN A 162 7.95 -4.05 12.48
N GLU A 163 7.26 -5.17 12.26
CA GLU A 163 7.38 -6.37 13.10
C GLU A 163 8.82 -6.94 13.07
N THR A 164 9.45 -6.99 11.89
CA THR A 164 10.82 -7.44 11.74
C THR A 164 11.81 -6.51 12.44
N ASN A 165 11.65 -5.19 12.27
CA ASN A 165 12.50 -4.19 12.93
C ASN A 165 12.37 -4.25 14.46
N GLN A 166 11.16 -4.43 14.99
CA GLN A 166 10.98 -4.60 16.43
C GLN A 166 11.70 -5.85 16.97
N LYS A 167 11.68 -6.95 16.19
CA LYS A 167 12.42 -8.17 16.56
C LYS A 167 13.93 -7.91 16.60
N HIS A 168 14.47 -7.28 15.55
CA HIS A 168 15.89 -6.94 15.50
C HIS A 168 16.33 -5.97 16.61
N LEU A 169 15.49 -5.00 16.98
CA LEU A 169 15.79 -4.11 18.10
C LEU A 169 15.87 -4.87 19.44
N LYS A 170 14.99 -5.85 19.66
CA LYS A 170 15.05 -6.71 20.85
C LYS A 170 16.31 -7.57 20.86
N GLU A 171 16.61 -8.25 19.73
CA GLU A 171 17.82 -9.06 19.60
C GLU A 171 19.08 -8.24 19.82
N LYS A 172 19.13 -7.01 19.31
CA LYS A 172 20.25 -6.09 19.53
C LYS A 172 20.39 -5.72 21.00
N ALA A 173 19.30 -5.36 21.68
CA ALA A 173 19.32 -5.03 23.08
C ALA A 173 19.80 -6.22 23.96
N GLU A 174 19.35 -7.44 23.64
CA GLU A 174 19.81 -8.66 24.32
C GLU A 174 21.31 -8.91 24.10
N LEU A 175 21.82 -8.68 22.89
CA LEU A 175 23.23 -8.79 22.59
C LEU A 175 24.08 -7.75 23.33
N GLU A 176 23.61 -6.51 23.43
CA GLU A 176 24.28 -5.45 24.20
C GLU A 176 24.38 -5.79 25.68
N VAL A 177 23.31 -6.32 26.29
CA VAL A 177 23.34 -6.77 27.68
C VAL A 177 24.36 -7.90 27.87
N ARG A 178 24.34 -8.92 27.01
CA ARG A 178 25.31 -10.02 27.07
C ARG A 178 26.75 -9.54 26.88
N PHE A 179 26.96 -8.60 26.00
CA PHE A 179 28.28 -8.01 25.76
C PHE A 179 28.80 -7.33 27.05
N HIS A 180 27.98 -6.51 27.71
CA HIS A 180 28.33 -5.87 28.96
C HIS A 180 28.56 -6.86 30.11
N GLU A 181 27.79 -7.95 30.19
CA GLU A 181 28.01 -9.01 31.17
C GLU A 181 29.38 -9.71 30.95
N LEU A 182 29.77 -9.97 29.72
CA LEU A 182 31.06 -10.55 29.40
C LEU A 182 32.22 -9.59 29.66
N GLU A 183 32.05 -8.31 29.38
CA GLU A 183 33.06 -7.28 29.76
C GLU A 183 33.22 -7.19 31.25
N ALA A 184 32.12 -7.25 32.03
CA ALA A 184 32.18 -7.22 33.49
C ALA A 184 32.89 -8.46 34.07
N GLN A 185 32.73 -9.64 33.47
CA GLN A 185 33.43 -10.85 33.89
C GLN A 185 34.95 -10.83 33.56
N SER A 186 35.32 -10.11 32.51
CA SER A 186 36.72 -9.98 32.06
C SER A 186 37.27 -8.62 32.50
N ASN A 187 37.43 -8.40 33.79
CA ASN A 187 38.02 -7.16 34.29
C ASN A 187 39.55 -7.15 34.06
N PRO A 188 40.01 -6.47 33.02
CA PRO A 188 41.43 -6.46 32.67
C PRO A 188 42.31 -5.81 33.74
N TYR A 189 41.75 -4.95 34.56
CA TYR A 189 42.47 -4.34 35.71
C TYR A 189 42.77 -5.35 36.82
N SER A 190 41.94 -6.38 36.99
CA SER A 190 42.22 -7.47 37.93
C SER A 190 43.45 -8.25 37.50
N TYR A 191 43.56 -8.59 36.23
CA TYR A 191 44.74 -9.27 35.67
C TYR A 191 45.99 -8.39 35.78
N LEU A 192 45.84 -7.09 35.49
CA LEU A 192 46.93 -6.12 35.64
C LEU A 192 47.48 -6.06 37.10
N ASN A 193 46.59 -6.05 38.09
CA ASN A 193 46.98 -6.05 39.48
C ASN A 193 47.72 -7.34 39.90
N MET A 194 47.27 -8.51 39.36
CA MET A 194 47.99 -9.78 39.59
C MET A 194 49.37 -9.78 38.96
N LEU A 195 49.52 -9.22 37.77
CA LEU A 195 50.81 -9.10 37.08
C LEU A 195 51.77 -8.15 37.84
N ILE A 196 51.28 -7.03 38.37
CA ILE A 196 52.06 -6.11 39.20
C ILE A 196 52.50 -6.83 40.49
N ALA A 197 51.66 -7.64 41.11
CA ALA A 197 52.04 -8.42 42.26
C ALA A 197 53.14 -9.44 41.96
N LEU A 198 53.06 -10.11 40.82
CA LEU A 198 54.09 -11.03 40.32
C LEU A 198 55.43 -10.32 40.02
N GLN A 199 55.39 -9.13 39.41
CA GLN A 199 56.59 -8.27 39.19
C GLN A 199 57.26 -7.93 40.49
N ASN A 200 56.47 -7.45 41.49
CA ASN A 200 57.02 -7.10 42.81
C ASN A 200 57.65 -8.30 43.50
N LEU A 201 57.04 -9.49 43.43
CA LEU A 201 57.58 -10.71 44.02
C LEU A 201 58.89 -11.11 43.32
N GLY A 202 58.91 -11.07 41.96
CA GLY A 202 60.12 -11.33 41.19
C GLY A 202 61.26 -10.40 41.56
N THR A 203 60.97 -9.13 41.84
CA THR A 203 61.96 -8.14 42.31
C THR A 203 62.49 -8.50 43.69
N VAL A 204 61.63 -8.87 44.62
CA VAL A 204 62.03 -9.28 45.99
C VAL A 204 62.89 -10.56 45.97
N GLU A 205 62.56 -11.50 45.09
CA GLU A 205 63.27 -12.75 44.96
C GLU A 205 64.54 -12.65 44.10
N GLN A 206 64.85 -11.46 43.59
CA GLN A 206 65.96 -11.20 42.66
C GLN A 206 65.90 -12.05 41.37
N ALA A 207 64.68 -12.35 40.95
CA ALA A 207 64.41 -13.13 39.76
C ALA A 207 64.32 -12.23 38.53
N GLU A 208 65.47 -11.69 38.05
CA GLU A 208 65.51 -10.66 37.00
C GLU A 208 64.70 -11.02 35.74
N ARG A 209 64.80 -12.26 35.27
CA ARG A 209 64.06 -12.69 34.07
C ARG A 209 62.54 -12.74 34.26
N THR A 210 62.08 -13.08 35.50
CA THR A 210 60.65 -13.09 35.84
C THR A 210 60.13 -11.68 35.91
N THR A 211 60.88 -10.77 36.49
CA THR A 211 60.55 -9.34 36.58
C THR A 211 60.46 -8.71 35.20
N GLU A 212 61.45 -8.94 34.33
CA GLU A 212 61.46 -8.45 32.94
C GLU A 212 60.29 -8.97 32.14
N LEU A 213 59.94 -10.26 32.28
CA LEU A 213 58.78 -10.87 31.58
C LEU A 213 57.46 -10.25 32.07
N ALA A 214 57.33 -10.02 33.39
CA ALA A 214 56.15 -9.39 33.96
C ALA A 214 56.00 -7.93 33.49
N ASP A 215 57.08 -7.16 33.41
CA ASP A 215 57.09 -5.78 32.90
C ASP A 215 56.62 -5.69 31.46
N LEU A 216 57.15 -6.55 30.61
CA LEU A 216 56.76 -6.62 29.17
C LEU A 216 55.28 -7.00 29.02
N PHE A 217 54.80 -7.93 29.87
CA PHE A 217 53.38 -8.34 29.81
C PHE A 217 52.44 -7.28 30.38
N ILE A 218 52.81 -6.60 31.45
CA ILE A 218 52.10 -5.43 32.00
C ILE A 218 51.93 -4.35 30.93
N SER A 219 53.03 -4.02 30.22
CA SER A 219 53.03 -3.03 29.16
C SER A 219 52.11 -3.44 28.03
N HIS A 220 52.15 -4.73 27.63
CA HIS A 220 51.26 -5.29 26.61
C HIS A 220 49.79 -5.21 26.99
N VAL A 221 49.43 -5.57 28.25
CA VAL A 221 48.05 -5.49 28.76
C VAL A 221 47.58 -4.04 28.86
N LYS A 222 48.42 -3.12 29.39
CA LYS A 222 48.10 -1.69 29.42
C LYS A 222 47.83 -1.11 28.06
N TYR A 223 48.64 -1.46 27.07
CA TYR A 223 48.44 -1.03 25.69
C TYR A 223 47.14 -1.56 25.09
N GLY A 224 46.74 -2.80 25.42
CA GLY A 224 45.47 -3.40 24.97
C GLY A 224 44.22 -2.77 25.63
N ILE A 225 44.33 -2.29 26.87
CA ILE A 225 43.23 -1.66 27.63
C ILE A 225 43.05 -0.18 27.28
N ALA A 226 44.14 0.50 26.84
CA ALA A 226 44.10 1.92 26.50
C ALA A 226 43.06 2.20 25.40
N ASP A 227 42.23 3.19 25.62
CA ASP A 227 41.31 3.69 24.59
C ASP A 227 42.10 4.44 23.50
N LYS A 228 42.29 3.80 22.36
CA LYS A 228 43.15 4.30 21.27
C LYS A 228 42.40 5.05 20.20
N GLY A 229 41.09 5.15 20.32
CA GLY A 229 40.28 5.66 19.21
C GLY A 229 40.41 4.84 17.91
N THR A 230 39.97 5.40 16.78
CA THR A 230 39.96 4.72 15.47
C THR A 230 41.32 4.74 14.79
N PHE A 231 42.22 5.68 15.14
CA PHE A 231 43.55 5.87 14.56
C PHE A 231 44.59 5.98 15.64
N VAL A 232 45.74 5.33 15.48
CA VAL A 232 46.88 5.39 16.36
C VAL A 232 48.15 5.84 15.60
N HIS A 233 49.12 6.40 16.29
CA HIS A 233 50.37 6.78 15.69
C HIS A 233 51.21 5.54 15.36
N PHE A 234 51.76 5.50 14.13
CA PHE A 234 52.56 4.38 13.65
C PHE A 234 53.75 4.06 14.56
N ALA A 235 54.41 5.11 15.12
CA ALA A 235 55.54 4.91 16.05
C ALA A 235 55.10 4.13 17.28
N GLY A 236 53.90 4.38 17.81
CA GLY A 236 53.38 3.67 18.99
C GLY A 236 53.05 2.19 18.69
N GLU A 237 52.56 1.90 17.49
CA GLU A 237 52.33 0.52 17.07
C GLU A 237 53.68 -0.24 16.87
N LEU A 238 54.67 0.43 16.34
CA LEU A 238 56.02 -0.16 16.17
C LEU A 238 56.66 -0.50 17.53
N GLU A 239 56.58 0.41 18.50
CA GLU A 239 57.06 0.18 19.86
C GLU A 239 56.32 -1.00 20.53
N TYR A 240 55.03 -1.09 20.39
CA TYR A 240 54.22 -2.20 20.88
C TYR A 240 54.65 -3.54 20.28
N VAL A 241 54.88 -3.59 18.94
CA VAL A 241 55.38 -4.78 18.26
C VAL A 241 56.74 -5.17 18.77
N GLU A 242 57.68 -4.23 18.95
CA GLU A 242 58.99 -4.52 19.49
C GLU A 242 58.90 -5.11 20.94
N GLN A 243 58.08 -4.56 21.81
CA GLN A 243 57.85 -5.09 23.16
C GLN A 243 57.28 -6.51 23.11
N TYR A 244 56.33 -6.76 22.23
CA TYR A 244 55.75 -8.08 22.02
C TYR A 244 56.81 -9.10 21.52
N LEU A 245 57.67 -8.71 20.58
CA LEU A 245 58.75 -9.56 20.08
C LEU A 245 59.79 -9.87 21.19
N LYS A 246 60.16 -8.90 22.04
CA LYS A 246 61.01 -9.10 23.23
C LYS A 246 60.36 -10.11 24.18
N PHE A 247 59.08 -9.97 24.48
CA PHE A 247 58.33 -10.91 25.31
C PHE A 247 58.37 -12.34 24.71
N GLN A 248 58.15 -12.50 23.40
CA GLN A 248 58.24 -13.79 22.75
C GLN A 248 59.67 -14.38 22.78
N LYS A 249 60.69 -13.55 22.72
CA LYS A 249 62.09 -13.99 22.78
C LYS A 249 62.43 -14.53 24.17
N ILE A 250 61.99 -13.90 25.23
CA ILE A 250 62.20 -14.41 26.60
C ILE A 250 61.45 -15.74 26.80
N ARG A 251 60.22 -15.87 26.23
CA ARG A 251 59.37 -17.07 26.36
C ARG A 251 59.93 -18.27 25.58
N LEU A 252 60.40 -18.04 24.38
CA LEU A 252 60.80 -19.12 23.42
C LEU A 252 62.31 -19.35 23.37
N GLY A 253 63.10 -18.49 24.03
CA GLY A 253 64.54 -18.61 24.11
C GLY A 253 65.25 -18.51 22.76
N SER A 254 66.30 -19.30 22.57
CA SER A 254 67.12 -19.30 21.33
C SER A 254 66.40 -19.77 20.07
N GLN A 255 65.20 -20.31 20.22
CA GLN A 255 64.40 -20.76 19.07
C GLN A 255 63.72 -19.62 18.32
N PHE A 256 63.73 -18.42 18.89
CA PHE A 256 63.05 -17.24 18.32
C PHE A 256 64.04 -16.13 17.97
N ASN A 257 64.20 -15.83 16.67
CA ASN A 257 64.97 -14.70 16.15
C ASN A 257 64.04 -13.77 15.37
N TYR A 258 64.14 -12.48 15.61
CA TYR A 258 63.39 -11.41 14.93
C TYR A 258 64.33 -10.27 14.54
#